data_f331356bb15a982f557f3a6166bcfc8d
#
_entry.id   f331356bb15a982f557f3a6166bcfc8d
#
_cell.length_a   1.000
_cell.length_b   1.000
_cell.length_c   1.000
_cell.angle_alpha   90.00
_cell.angle_beta   90.00
_cell.angle_gamma   90.00
#
_symmetry.space_group_name_H-M   'P 1'
#
loop_
_entity.id
_entity.type
_entity.pdbx_description
1 polymer ?
#
loop_
_entity_poly.entity_id
_entity_poly.type
_entity_poly.pdbx_seq_one_letter_code
_entity_poly.pdbx_strand_id
1 'polypeptide(L)'
;YLVECDAPVRLQAIPAPTAEFESLVSIINAAYDHEKMVTEQIDALASLALDRRDFNTFNMLQWFIAEQREELVLFRGIVDYMKLAGFTGGPGDALVNLDTFLLSQCHAH
;
A
#
# COMPACT_ATOMS: atom_id res chain seq x y z
N TYR A 1 0.66 5.12 8.22
CA TYR A 1 0.34 4.53 6.94
C TYR A 1 0.34 5.54 5.84
N LEU A 2 0.61 5.07 4.61
CA LEU A 2 0.76 5.93 3.44
C LEU A 2 -0.55 6.48 2.93
N VAL A 3 -1.65 5.79 3.15
CA VAL A 3 -2.95 6.22 2.65
C VAL A 3 -3.86 6.49 3.82
N GLU A 4 -4.17 7.77 4.03
CA GLU A 4 -5.15 8.20 5.00
C GLU A 4 -6.31 8.84 4.25
N CYS A 5 -7.50 8.36 4.47
CA CYS A 5 -8.67 8.85 3.75
C CYS A 5 -9.05 10.28 4.15
N ASP A 6 -8.74 10.68 5.38
CA ASP A 6 -9.02 12.04 5.87
C ASP A 6 -7.98 13.06 5.38
N ALA A 7 -6.79 12.58 4.97
CA ALA A 7 -5.71 13.43 4.46
C ALA A 7 -5.19 12.83 3.17
N PRO A 8 -5.95 12.91 2.07
CA PRO A 8 -5.57 12.27 0.82
C PRO A 8 -4.30 12.87 0.23
N VAL A 9 -3.55 12.03 -0.43
CA VAL A 9 -2.36 12.46 -1.17
C VAL A 9 -2.80 13.33 -2.34
N ARG A 10 -2.24 14.53 -2.45
CA ARG A 10 -2.59 15.50 -3.49
C ARG A 10 -1.69 15.34 -4.69
N LEU A 11 -1.83 14.26 -5.39
CA LEU A 11 -0.99 13.95 -6.55
C LEU A 11 -1.21 14.91 -7.72
N GLN A 12 -2.43 15.37 -7.90
CA GLN A 12 -2.73 16.32 -8.98
C GLN A 12 -2.11 17.70 -8.76
N ALA A 13 -1.71 18.03 -7.54
CA ALA A 13 -1.03 19.29 -7.25
C ALA A 13 0.46 19.25 -7.60
N ILE A 14 0.98 18.08 -7.92
CA ILE A 14 2.37 17.90 -8.29
C ILE A 14 2.48 18.05 -9.80
N PRO A 15 3.31 19.01 -10.31
CA PRO A 15 3.63 19.01 -11.74
C PRO A 15 4.16 17.63 -12.10
N ALA A 16 3.76 17.09 -13.21
CA ALA A 16 4.01 15.68 -13.48
C ALA A 16 4.98 15.45 -14.65
N PRO A 17 6.25 15.89 -14.57
CA PRO A 17 7.27 15.41 -15.49
C PRO A 17 7.47 13.91 -15.28
N THR A 18 7.93 13.23 -16.30
CA THR A 18 8.19 11.80 -16.26
C THR A 18 9.06 11.39 -15.06
N ALA A 19 10.09 12.20 -14.76
CA ALA A 19 10.99 11.91 -13.65
C ALA A 19 10.28 11.88 -12.30
N GLU A 20 9.29 12.76 -12.09
CA GLU A 20 8.51 12.77 -10.85
C GLU A 20 7.60 11.55 -10.74
N PHE A 21 7.00 11.14 -11.86
CA PHE A 21 6.18 9.93 -11.86
C PHE A 21 7.03 8.69 -11.56
N GLU A 22 8.20 8.58 -12.17
CA GLU A 22 9.12 7.47 -11.90
C GLU A 22 9.59 7.46 -10.44
N SER A 23 9.83 8.63 -9.86
CA SER A 23 10.19 8.76 -8.45
C SER A 23 9.06 8.29 -7.55
N LEU A 24 7.80 8.63 -7.88
CA LEU A 24 6.64 8.17 -7.15
C LEU A 24 6.51 6.65 -7.23
N VAL A 25 6.70 6.08 -8.42
CA VAL A 25 6.67 4.63 -8.61
C VAL A 25 7.72 3.95 -7.72
N SER A 26 8.92 4.50 -7.68
CA SER A 26 10.00 3.97 -6.86
C SER A 26 9.66 3.99 -5.37
N ILE A 27 9.08 5.09 -4.90
CA ILE A 27 8.65 5.23 -3.50
C ILE A 27 7.58 4.21 -3.16
N ILE A 28 6.57 4.06 -4.02
CA ILE A 28 5.48 3.10 -3.78
C ILE A 28 5.98 1.66 -3.79
N ASN A 29 6.88 1.33 -4.71
CA ASN A 29 7.47 -0.02 -4.74
C ASN A 29 8.29 -0.31 -3.48
N ALA A 30 9.06 0.67 -3.00
CA ALA A 30 9.82 0.51 -1.77
C ALA A 30 8.89 0.33 -0.56
N ALA A 31 7.80 1.09 -0.52
CA ALA A 31 6.79 0.95 0.54
C ALA A 31 6.12 -0.43 0.49
N TYR A 32 5.81 -0.92 -0.69
CA TYR A 32 5.21 -2.24 -0.84
C TYR A 32 6.16 -3.34 -0.35
N ASP A 33 7.44 -3.24 -0.71
CA ASP A 33 8.45 -4.20 -0.23
C ASP A 33 8.56 -4.16 1.29
N HIS A 34 8.51 -2.98 1.88
CA HIS A 34 8.53 -2.82 3.33
C HIS A 34 7.30 -3.46 3.99
N GLU A 35 6.12 -3.29 3.39
CA GLU A 35 4.89 -3.91 3.92
C GLU A 35 4.96 -5.43 3.85
N LYS A 36 5.56 -5.99 2.80
CA LYS A 36 5.77 -7.44 2.71
C LYS A 36 6.70 -7.94 3.82
N MET A 37 7.74 -7.18 4.12
CA MET A 37 8.66 -7.52 5.21
C MET A 37 7.95 -7.48 6.56
N VAL A 38 7.15 -6.45 6.82
CA VAL A 38 6.37 -6.33 8.05
C VAL A 38 5.42 -7.50 8.20
N THR A 39 4.78 -7.91 7.11
CA THR A 39 3.88 -9.07 7.11
C THR A 39 4.61 -10.34 7.53
N GLU A 40 5.81 -10.58 6.99
CA GLU A 40 6.61 -11.74 7.37
C GLU A 40 6.99 -11.70 8.84
N GLN A 41 7.33 -10.53 9.37
CA GLN A 41 7.67 -10.36 10.77
C GLN A 41 6.48 -10.65 11.68
N ILE A 42 5.29 -10.19 11.31
CA ILE A 42 4.06 -10.46 12.08
C ILE A 42 3.75 -11.95 12.07
N ASP A 43 3.87 -12.60 10.92
CA ASP A 43 3.66 -14.04 10.79
C ASP A 43 4.64 -14.83 11.67
N ALA A 44 5.89 -14.41 11.70
CA ALA A 44 6.91 -15.05 12.54
C ALA A 44 6.58 -14.88 14.03
N LEU A 45 6.12 -13.70 14.44
CA LEU A 45 5.70 -13.46 15.82
C LEU A 45 4.49 -14.32 16.19
N ALA A 46 3.53 -14.44 15.29
CA ALA A 46 2.35 -15.27 15.52
C ALA A 46 2.74 -16.75 15.69
N SER A 47 3.66 -17.25 14.86
CA SER A 47 4.17 -18.60 14.96
C SER A 47 4.88 -18.83 16.30
N LEU A 48 5.68 -17.86 16.73
CA LEU A 48 6.37 -17.95 18.00
C LEU A 48 5.39 -17.96 19.18
N ALA A 49 4.38 -17.09 19.14
CA ALA A 49 3.34 -17.04 20.16
C ALA A 49 2.61 -18.38 20.27
N LEU A 50 2.29 -18.96 19.13
CA LEU A 50 1.61 -20.26 19.09
C LEU A 50 2.50 -21.37 19.65
N ASP A 51 3.78 -21.40 19.28
CA ASP A 51 4.73 -22.39 19.77
C ASP A 51 4.89 -22.31 21.29
N ARG A 52 4.83 -21.12 21.84
CA ARG A 52 4.91 -20.89 23.29
C ARG A 52 3.56 -20.99 24.00
N ARG A 53 2.52 -21.28 23.27
CA ARG A 53 1.15 -21.33 23.77
C ARG A 53 0.69 -20.04 24.42
N ASP A 54 1.22 -18.91 23.94
CA ASP A 54 0.76 -17.59 24.34
C ASP A 54 -0.43 -17.20 23.48
N PHE A 55 -1.58 -17.71 23.85
CA PHE A 55 -2.78 -17.57 23.03
C PHE A 55 -3.33 -16.15 23.03
N ASN A 56 -3.10 -15.39 24.09
CA ASN A 56 -3.51 -13.99 24.13
C ASN A 56 -2.76 -13.17 23.09
N THR A 57 -1.44 -13.34 23.03
CA THR A 57 -0.61 -12.66 22.03
C THR A 57 -0.97 -13.15 20.62
N PHE A 58 -1.15 -14.46 20.45
CA PHE A 58 -1.52 -15.03 19.17
C PHE A 58 -2.85 -14.43 18.67
N ASN A 59 -3.86 -14.35 19.54
CA ASN A 59 -5.15 -13.78 19.18
C ASN A 59 -5.05 -12.30 18.83
N MET A 60 -4.27 -11.53 19.57
CA MET A 60 -4.04 -10.12 19.26
C MET A 60 -3.41 -9.97 17.88
N LEU A 61 -2.43 -10.82 17.56
CA LEU A 61 -1.74 -10.75 16.28
C LEU A 61 -2.64 -11.13 15.09
N GLN A 62 -3.73 -11.87 15.32
CA GLN A 62 -4.68 -12.19 14.26
C GLN A 62 -5.30 -10.92 13.65
N TRP A 63 -5.58 -9.92 14.49
CA TRP A 63 -6.08 -8.64 14.00
C TRP A 63 -5.04 -7.96 13.09
N PHE A 64 -3.78 -7.94 13.52
CA PHE A 64 -2.71 -7.35 12.71
C PHE A 64 -2.48 -8.11 11.41
N ILE A 65 -2.60 -9.42 11.42
CA ILE A 65 -2.50 -10.23 10.22
C ILE A 65 -3.60 -9.86 9.22
N ALA A 66 -4.83 -9.69 9.69
CA ALA A 66 -5.94 -9.30 8.84
C ALA A 66 -5.74 -7.90 8.25
N GLU A 67 -5.32 -6.93 9.09
CA GLU A 67 -5.04 -5.57 8.64
C GLU A 67 -3.92 -5.55 7.61
N GLN A 68 -2.87 -6.34 7.85
CA GLN A 68 -1.73 -6.38 6.96
C GLN A 68 -2.09 -7.00 5.61
N ARG A 69 -3.00 -7.96 5.60
CA ARG A 69 -3.52 -8.54 4.36
C ARG A 69 -4.21 -7.49 3.50
N GLU A 70 -5.02 -6.64 4.13
CA GLU A 70 -5.70 -5.55 3.44
C GLU A 70 -4.70 -4.53 2.90
N GLU A 71 -3.67 -4.19 3.68
CA GLU A 71 -2.60 -3.30 3.22
C GLU A 71 -1.89 -3.85 1.99
N LEU A 72 -1.55 -5.13 1.98
CA LEU A 72 -0.88 -5.74 0.84
C LEU A 72 -1.75 -5.73 -0.41
N VAL A 73 -3.04 -5.99 -0.26
CA VAL A 73 -3.98 -5.94 -1.39
C VAL A 73 -4.05 -4.52 -1.94
N LEU A 74 -4.12 -3.52 -1.07
CA LEU A 74 -4.15 -2.12 -1.47
C LEU A 74 -2.87 -1.73 -2.24
N PHE A 75 -1.70 -2.03 -1.69
CA PHE A 75 -0.44 -1.70 -2.35
C PHE A 75 -0.27 -2.41 -3.68
N ARG A 76 -0.64 -3.67 -3.74
CA ARG A 76 -0.59 -4.43 -4.99
C ARG A 76 -1.48 -3.78 -6.06
N GLY A 77 -2.68 -3.35 -5.67
CA GLY A 77 -3.58 -2.66 -6.57
C GLY A 77 -2.99 -1.35 -7.08
N ILE A 78 -2.35 -0.59 -6.20
CA ILE A 78 -1.69 0.67 -6.57
C ILE A 78 -0.55 0.41 -7.56
N VAL A 79 0.30 -0.57 -7.26
CA VAL A 79 1.44 -0.90 -8.12
C VAL A 79 0.96 -1.35 -9.50
N ASP A 80 -0.05 -2.20 -9.55
CA ASP A 80 -0.62 -2.69 -10.81
C ASP A 80 -1.25 -1.55 -11.61
N TYR A 81 -1.97 -0.65 -10.94
CA TYR A 81 -2.56 0.51 -11.57
C TYR A 81 -1.50 1.43 -12.17
N MET A 82 -0.42 1.67 -11.43
CA MET A 82 0.68 2.51 -11.90
C MET A 82 1.33 1.94 -13.16
N LYS A 83 1.49 0.62 -13.21
CA LYS A 83 2.03 -0.04 -14.41
C LYS A 83 1.14 0.19 -15.62
N LEU A 84 -0.17 0.05 -15.46
CA LEU A 84 -1.11 0.29 -16.53
C LEU A 84 -1.13 1.75 -16.97
N ALA A 85 -1.18 2.67 -16.02
CA ALA A 85 -1.22 4.10 -16.29
C ALA A 85 0.05 4.59 -16.98
N GLY A 86 1.19 4.01 -16.64
CA GLY A 86 2.46 4.35 -17.27
C GLY A 86 2.53 3.98 -18.74
N PHE A 87 1.71 3.03 -19.18
CA PHE A 87 1.68 2.61 -20.58
C PHE A 87 0.60 3.31 -21.41
N THR A 88 -0.44 3.89 -20.78
CA THR A 88 -1.62 4.35 -21.49
C THR A 88 -1.82 5.85 -21.49
N GLY A 89 -1.02 6.61 -20.73
CA GLY A 89 -1.18 8.05 -20.65
C GLY A 89 0.13 8.75 -20.38
N GLY A 90 0.12 10.08 -20.46
CA GLY A 90 1.24 10.89 -20.03
C GLY A 90 1.37 10.89 -18.51
N PRO A 91 2.54 11.29 -17.99
CA PRO A 91 2.76 11.27 -16.54
C PRO A 91 1.74 12.09 -15.75
N GLY A 92 1.28 13.22 -16.29
CA GLY A 92 0.27 14.05 -15.64
C GLY A 92 -1.05 13.34 -15.49
N ASP A 93 -1.52 12.72 -16.57
CA ASP A 93 -2.76 11.96 -16.55
C ASP A 93 -2.67 10.75 -15.63
N ALA A 94 -1.53 10.08 -15.63
CA ALA A 94 -1.30 8.95 -14.76
C ALA A 94 -1.40 9.34 -13.27
N LEU A 95 -0.83 10.49 -12.89
CA LEU A 95 -0.88 10.96 -11.51
C LEU A 95 -2.29 11.34 -11.08
N VAL A 96 -3.03 12.03 -11.94
CA VAL A 96 -4.42 12.40 -11.65
C VAL A 96 -5.29 11.14 -11.49
N ASN A 97 -5.13 10.18 -12.39
CA ASN A 97 -5.88 8.93 -12.33
C ASN A 97 -5.52 8.11 -11.09
N LEU A 98 -4.25 8.13 -10.68
CA LEU A 98 -3.80 7.45 -9.47
C LEU A 98 -4.44 8.07 -8.23
N ASP A 99 -4.50 9.41 -8.16
CA ASP A 99 -5.16 10.10 -7.05
C ASP A 99 -6.62 9.68 -6.93
N THR A 100 -7.33 9.65 -8.06
CA THR A 100 -8.73 9.20 -8.11
C THR A 100 -8.86 7.75 -7.66
N PHE A 101 -7.94 6.88 -8.09
CA PHE A 101 -7.92 5.48 -7.70
C PHE A 101 -7.75 5.32 -6.19
N LEU A 102 -6.82 6.07 -5.60
CA LEU A 102 -6.57 6.02 -4.16
C LEU A 102 -7.81 6.43 -3.36
N LEU A 103 -8.50 7.49 -3.79
CA LEU A 103 -9.75 7.92 -3.15
C LEU A 103 -10.82 6.84 -3.26
N SER A 104 -10.91 6.18 -4.41
CA SER A 104 -11.83 5.07 -4.61
C SER A 104 -11.55 3.93 -3.65
N GLN A 105 -10.30 3.59 -3.41
CA GLN A 105 -9.92 2.54 -2.47
C GLN A 105 -10.27 2.91 -1.03
N CYS A 106 -10.12 4.17 -0.65
CA CYS A 106 -10.54 4.64 0.66
C CYS A 106 -12.04 4.46 0.86
N HIS A 107 -12.84 4.75 -0.17
CA HIS A 107 -14.29 4.60 -0.07
C HIS A 107 -14.75 3.15 -0.10
N ALA A 108 -13.93 2.23 -0.60
CA ALA A 108 -14.24 0.81 -0.65
C ALA A 108 -14.09 0.14 0.72
N HIS A 109 -13.36 0.76 1.61
CA HIS A 109 -13.19 0.28 2.98
C HIS A 109 -14.31 0.81 3.89
#